data_bf9aa50fc872f0cc67cc007c4992a668
#
_entry.id   bf9aa50fc872f0cc67cc007c4992a668
#
_cell.length_a   1.000
_cell.length_b   1.000
_cell.length_c   1.000
_cell.angle_alpha   90.00
_cell.angle_beta   90.00
_cell.angle_gamma   90.00
#
_symmetry.space_group_name_H-M   'P 1'
#
loop_
_entity.id
_entity.type
_entity.pdbx_description
1 polymer ?
#
loop_
_entity_poly.entity_id
_entity_poly.type
_entity_poly.pdbx_seq_one_letter_code
_entity_poly.pdbx_strand_id
1 'polypeptide(L)'
;MKIHPITDKIFALHADIKSDDLFEGIWPIPYGVSLNSYLVKSDKIALIDLVRDWVGAPGELAGQLATIGVGLDDIDYLILNHLEPDHTGWLEEFRAINPKAEIIATQKGIDLVRSFYKMDDGLRVVKTGDRLDLGEGVALDFFETPNVHWPETMVTWAADGGVLFSCDAFGSFGALGDRVFDDEFTPE
;
A
#
# COMPACT_ATOMS: atom_id res chain seq x y z
N MET A 1 8.02 2.23 16.61
CA MET A 1 7.07 2.00 15.50
C MET A 1 6.73 0.52 15.50
N LYS A 2 5.46 0.20 15.53
CA LYS A 2 4.98 -1.18 15.65
C LYS A 2 4.55 -1.66 14.27
N ILE A 3 4.96 -2.87 13.90
CA ILE A 3 4.46 -3.59 12.72
C ILE A 3 3.43 -4.61 13.20
N HIS A 4 2.39 -4.86 12.42
CA HIS A 4 1.30 -5.75 12.79
C HIS A 4 1.31 -6.99 11.88
N PRO A 5 1.77 -8.16 12.38
CA PRO A 5 1.71 -9.40 11.60
C PRO A 5 0.25 -9.83 11.41
N ILE A 6 -0.15 -10.05 10.15
CA ILE A 6 -1.42 -10.66 9.78
C ILE A 6 -1.24 -12.18 9.68
N THR A 7 -0.13 -12.59 9.04
CA THR A 7 0.35 -13.98 8.99
C THR A 7 1.87 -14.00 9.20
N ASP A 8 2.49 -15.16 9.12
CA ASP A 8 3.96 -15.28 9.20
C ASP A 8 4.68 -14.55 8.03
N LYS A 9 3.97 -14.28 6.93
CA LYS A 9 4.52 -13.68 5.70
C LYS A 9 3.88 -12.35 5.33
N ILE A 10 2.77 -11.97 5.95
CA ILE A 10 2.00 -10.76 5.63
C ILE A 10 1.96 -9.84 6.84
N PHE A 11 2.29 -8.57 6.63
CA PHE A 11 2.39 -7.55 7.66
C PHE A 11 1.64 -6.30 7.26
N ALA A 12 0.82 -5.77 8.17
CA ALA A 12 0.24 -4.44 8.03
C ALA A 12 1.23 -3.39 8.58
N LEU A 13 1.40 -2.36 7.79
CA LEU A 13 2.20 -1.17 8.08
C LEU A 13 1.25 0.03 8.07
N HIS A 14 1.42 0.96 8.97
CA HIS A 14 0.59 2.17 8.96
C HIS A 14 1.35 3.39 9.47
N ALA A 15 0.93 4.55 9.01
CA ALA A 15 1.35 5.84 9.52
C ALA A 15 0.12 6.65 9.93
N ASP A 16 0.07 7.07 11.19
CA ASP A 16 -1.02 7.86 11.74
C ASP A 16 -0.79 9.34 11.51
N ILE A 17 -1.68 9.97 10.79
CA ILE A 17 -1.69 11.41 10.57
C ILE A 17 -2.70 12.05 11.52
N LYS A 18 -2.19 12.86 12.43
CA LYS A 18 -2.96 13.65 13.38
C LYS A 18 -2.53 15.11 13.25
N SER A 19 -3.03 15.77 12.21
CA SER A 19 -2.72 17.17 11.94
C SER A 19 -4.00 17.98 11.74
N ASP A 20 -3.86 19.30 11.83
CA ASP A 20 -4.94 20.23 11.50
C ASP A 20 -5.06 20.47 9.98
N ASP A 21 -4.21 19.84 9.18
CA ASP A 21 -4.26 19.91 7.73
C ASP A 21 -5.53 19.23 7.20
N LEU A 22 -5.95 19.67 6.02
CA LEU A 22 -7.05 19.02 5.32
C LEU A 22 -6.54 17.83 4.51
N PHE A 23 -7.17 16.68 4.66
CA PHE A 23 -6.95 15.53 3.79
C PHE A 23 -7.28 15.92 2.35
N GLU A 24 -6.36 15.66 1.43
CA GLU A 24 -6.40 16.09 0.02
C GLU A 24 -6.71 17.61 -0.16
N GLY A 25 -6.41 18.42 0.84
CA GLY A 25 -6.62 19.87 0.82
C GLY A 25 -8.07 20.33 0.98
N ILE A 26 -9.00 19.40 1.20
CA ILE A 26 -10.45 19.69 1.24
C ILE A 26 -11.22 19.06 2.41
N TRP A 27 -10.78 17.92 2.94
CA TRP A 27 -11.52 17.17 3.94
C TRP A 27 -10.96 17.38 5.35
N PRO A 28 -11.74 17.90 6.29
CA PRO A 28 -11.35 17.91 7.71
C PRO A 28 -11.23 16.48 8.25
N ILE A 29 -10.13 16.21 8.97
CA ILE A 29 -9.88 14.92 9.61
C ILE A 29 -9.74 15.09 11.14
N PRO A 30 -10.80 15.41 11.87
CA PRO A 30 -10.73 15.72 13.29
C PRO A 30 -10.24 14.56 14.16
N TYR A 31 -10.35 13.35 13.67
CA TYR A 31 -9.86 12.11 14.32
C TYR A 31 -8.59 11.57 13.66
N GLY A 32 -8.00 12.32 12.73
CA GLY A 32 -6.85 11.88 11.95
C GLY A 32 -7.20 10.89 10.84
N VAL A 33 -6.18 10.27 10.28
CA VAL A 33 -6.27 9.19 9.31
C VAL A 33 -5.06 8.27 9.46
N SER A 34 -5.22 6.98 9.22
CA SER A 34 -4.13 6.02 9.08
C SER A 34 -3.90 5.73 7.61
N LEU A 35 -2.68 5.99 7.12
CA LEU A 35 -2.23 5.58 5.80
C LEU A 35 -1.71 4.15 5.91
N ASN A 36 -2.30 3.23 5.18
CA ASN A 36 -2.02 1.81 5.31
C ASN A 36 -1.27 1.26 4.09
N SER A 37 -0.20 0.53 4.36
CA SER A 37 0.56 -0.25 3.39
C SER A 37 0.71 -1.67 3.90
N TYR A 38 1.02 -2.61 3.02
CA TYR A 38 1.17 -4.01 3.43
C TYR A 38 2.42 -4.61 2.80
N LEU A 39 3.16 -5.39 3.59
CA LEU A 39 4.29 -6.17 3.11
C LEU A 39 3.91 -7.63 3.00
N VAL A 40 4.24 -8.24 1.86
CA VAL A 40 4.23 -9.70 1.67
C VAL A 40 5.66 -10.16 1.46
N LYS A 41 6.19 -10.95 2.40
CA LYS A 41 7.58 -11.40 2.44
C LYS A 41 7.67 -12.89 2.14
N SER A 42 8.31 -13.25 1.01
CA SER A 42 8.59 -14.61 0.58
C SER A 42 9.97 -14.63 -0.09
N ASP A 43 10.24 -15.53 -1.05
CA ASP A 43 11.46 -15.47 -1.91
C ASP A 43 11.57 -14.12 -2.62
N LYS A 44 10.42 -13.55 -2.98
CA LYS A 44 10.26 -12.19 -3.47
C LYS A 44 9.47 -11.36 -2.47
N ILE A 45 9.78 -10.09 -2.41
CA ILE A 45 9.15 -9.14 -1.49
C ILE A 45 8.25 -8.18 -2.28
N ALA A 46 6.97 -8.15 -1.89
CA ALA A 46 6.00 -7.22 -2.45
C ALA A 46 5.55 -6.22 -1.38
N LEU A 47 5.57 -4.94 -1.72
CA LEU A 47 4.91 -3.87 -0.96
C LEU A 47 3.63 -3.49 -1.68
N ILE A 48 2.51 -3.41 -0.97
CA ILE A 48 1.20 -3.05 -1.49
C ILE A 48 0.83 -1.69 -0.95
N ASP A 49 0.63 -0.76 -1.86
CA ASP A 49 0.48 0.68 -1.67
C ASP A 49 1.65 1.32 -0.92
N LEU A 50 1.85 2.59 -1.15
CA LEU A 50 2.79 3.44 -0.43
C LEU A 50 2.01 4.34 0.54
N VAL A 51 2.63 5.44 0.86
CA VAL A 51 2.07 6.54 1.64
C VAL A 51 2.34 7.85 0.92
N ARG A 52 1.68 8.91 1.35
CA ARG A 52 2.04 10.28 0.99
C ARG A 52 3.20 10.77 1.87
N ASP A 53 4.07 11.62 1.34
CA ASP A 53 5.02 12.38 2.16
C ASP A 53 4.28 13.44 2.99
N TRP A 54 3.73 13.00 4.10
CA TRP A 54 2.94 13.78 5.02
C TRP A 54 3.33 13.44 6.45
N VAL A 55 3.75 14.47 7.21
CA VAL A 55 4.09 14.39 8.65
C VAL A 55 5.07 13.25 9.01
N GLY A 56 5.94 12.88 8.05
CA GLY A 56 6.95 11.85 8.28
C GLY A 56 6.50 10.41 8.02
N ALA A 57 5.31 10.20 7.42
CA ALA A 57 4.79 8.86 7.09
C ALA A 57 5.77 7.95 6.32
N PRO A 58 6.56 8.44 5.32
CA PRO A 58 7.59 7.61 4.69
C PRO A 58 8.66 7.10 5.64
N GLY A 59 9.05 7.92 6.62
CA GLY A 59 10.02 7.54 7.66
C GLY A 59 9.45 6.48 8.60
N GLU A 60 8.16 6.56 8.93
CA GLU A 60 7.47 5.54 9.72
C GLU A 60 7.38 4.21 8.97
N LEU A 61 7.01 4.24 7.69
CA LEU A 61 6.97 3.06 6.82
C LEU A 61 8.35 2.39 6.75
N ALA A 62 9.39 3.15 6.42
CA ALA A 62 10.76 2.63 6.36
C ALA A 62 11.24 2.07 7.70
N GLY A 63 10.91 2.74 8.81
CA GLY A 63 11.23 2.28 10.16
C GLY A 63 10.53 0.97 10.54
N GLN A 64 9.27 0.79 10.15
CA GLN A 64 8.54 -0.46 10.36
C GLN A 64 9.16 -1.61 9.55
N LEU A 65 9.45 -1.41 8.28
CA LEU A 65 10.14 -2.40 7.43
C LEU A 65 11.48 -2.83 8.04
N ALA A 66 12.27 -1.87 8.54
CA ALA A 66 13.56 -2.15 9.16
C ALA A 66 13.44 -3.04 10.41
N THR A 67 12.33 -3.01 11.16
CA THR A 67 12.12 -3.87 12.35
C THR A 67 12.06 -5.35 12.02
N ILE A 68 11.71 -5.69 10.77
CA ILE A 68 11.67 -7.07 10.26
C ILE A 68 12.79 -7.38 9.27
N GLY A 69 13.83 -6.52 9.28
CA GLY A 69 15.03 -6.71 8.48
C GLY A 69 14.80 -6.56 6.97
N VAL A 70 13.89 -5.67 6.56
CA VAL A 70 13.62 -5.34 5.15
C VAL A 70 13.99 -3.87 4.91
N GLY A 71 14.85 -3.63 3.94
CA GLY A 71 15.11 -2.30 3.40
C GLY A 71 14.17 -1.96 2.26
N LEU A 72 14.01 -0.68 1.98
CA LEU A 72 13.22 -0.24 0.81
C LEU A 72 13.80 -0.76 -0.50
N ASP A 73 15.13 -0.95 -0.57
CA ASP A 73 15.86 -1.48 -1.71
C ASP A 73 15.78 -3.02 -1.83
N ASP A 74 15.23 -3.72 -0.85
CA ASP A 74 14.94 -5.15 -0.91
C ASP A 74 13.62 -5.48 -1.60
N ILE A 75 12.74 -4.50 -1.81
CA ILE A 75 11.42 -4.69 -2.41
C ILE A 75 11.58 -5.02 -3.90
N ASP A 76 11.06 -6.19 -4.32
CA ASP A 76 11.04 -6.60 -5.72
C ASP A 76 9.86 -5.97 -6.48
N TYR A 77 8.69 -5.89 -5.82
CA TYR A 77 7.45 -5.42 -6.42
C TYR A 77 6.78 -4.37 -5.56
N LEU A 78 6.39 -3.25 -6.18
CA LEU A 78 5.46 -2.29 -5.61
C LEU A 78 4.13 -2.43 -6.34
N ILE A 79 3.10 -2.85 -5.62
CA ILE A 79 1.74 -3.03 -6.15
C ILE A 79 0.92 -1.81 -5.75
N LEU A 80 0.37 -1.10 -6.73
CA LEU A 80 -0.47 0.06 -6.52
C LEU A 80 -1.92 -0.34 -6.80
N ASN A 81 -2.68 -0.57 -5.72
CA ASN A 81 -4.10 -0.86 -5.83
C ASN A 81 -4.89 0.40 -6.19
N HIS A 82 -4.41 1.55 -5.75
CA HIS A 82 -5.03 2.86 -5.96
C HIS A 82 -3.96 3.94 -6.17
N LEU A 83 -4.31 5.01 -6.89
CA LEU A 83 -3.37 6.06 -7.24
C LEU A 83 -3.72 7.44 -6.66
N GLU A 84 -4.59 7.50 -5.67
CA GLU A 84 -4.76 8.72 -4.88
C GLU A 84 -3.46 9.07 -4.16
N PRO A 85 -3.15 10.35 -3.93
CA PRO A 85 -1.86 10.76 -3.37
C PRO A 85 -1.50 10.15 -2.00
N ASP A 86 -2.49 9.80 -1.18
CA ASP A 86 -2.23 9.13 0.10
C ASP A 86 -1.66 7.71 -0.05
N HIS A 87 -1.91 7.05 -1.20
CA HIS A 87 -1.34 5.75 -1.57
C HIS A 87 -0.06 5.86 -2.42
N THR A 88 0.21 7.00 -3.03
CA THR A 88 1.27 7.09 -4.05
C THR A 88 2.12 8.36 -3.98
N GLY A 89 1.81 9.31 -3.11
CA GLY A 89 2.45 10.62 -3.10
C GLY A 89 3.96 10.59 -2.81
N TRP A 90 4.50 9.46 -2.36
CA TRP A 90 5.94 9.24 -2.16
C TRP A 90 6.60 8.36 -3.24
N LEU A 91 5.94 8.17 -4.37
CA LEU A 91 6.38 7.23 -5.41
C LEU A 91 7.68 7.66 -6.10
N GLU A 92 7.90 8.95 -6.30
CA GLU A 92 9.12 9.46 -6.95
C GLU A 92 10.37 9.17 -6.10
N GLU A 93 10.29 9.43 -4.82
CA GLU A 93 11.39 9.19 -3.87
C GLU A 93 11.62 7.70 -3.67
N PHE A 94 10.55 6.89 -3.57
CA PHE A 94 10.67 5.43 -3.53
C PHE A 94 11.40 4.91 -4.78
N ARG A 95 11.04 5.37 -5.97
CA ARG A 95 11.73 4.99 -7.23
C ARG A 95 13.19 5.41 -7.23
N ALA A 96 13.53 6.56 -6.65
CA ALA A 96 14.93 7.01 -6.53
C ALA A 96 15.74 6.11 -5.58
N ILE A 97 15.13 5.61 -4.51
CA ILE A 97 15.76 4.68 -3.56
C ILE A 97 15.87 3.27 -4.18
N ASN A 98 14.81 2.79 -4.83
CA ASN A 98 14.74 1.45 -5.41
C ASN A 98 14.38 1.50 -6.90
N PRO A 99 15.35 1.79 -7.78
CA PRO A 99 15.11 1.87 -9.22
C PRO A 99 14.80 0.52 -9.87
N LYS A 100 15.09 -0.60 -9.18
CA LYS A 100 14.89 -1.95 -9.71
C LYS A 100 13.52 -2.56 -9.41
N ALA A 101 12.77 -2.03 -8.43
CA ALA A 101 11.45 -2.52 -8.10
C ALA A 101 10.50 -2.40 -9.31
N GLU A 102 9.77 -3.48 -9.63
CA GLU A 102 8.72 -3.43 -10.65
C GLU A 102 7.45 -2.83 -10.05
N ILE A 103 6.92 -1.77 -10.65
CA ILE A 103 5.64 -1.15 -10.25
C ILE A 103 4.51 -1.83 -10.99
N ILE A 104 3.55 -2.36 -10.25
CA ILE A 104 2.43 -3.16 -10.77
C ILE A 104 1.12 -2.43 -10.50
N ALA A 105 0.33 -2.21 -11.54
CA ALA A 105 -1.01 -1.64 -11.44
C ALA A 105 -1.88 -2.07 -12.62
N THR A 106 -3.16 -1.67 -12.63
CA THR A 106 -4.02 -1.83 -13.81
C THR A 106 -3.50 -1.01 -14.99
N GLN A 107 -4.01 -1.24 -16.19
CA GLN A 107 -3.64 -0.41 -17.35
C GLN A 107 -3.88 1.08 -17.10
N LYS A 108 -5.04 1.42 -16.53
CA LYS A 108 -5.36 2.82 -16.19
C LYS A 108 -4.45 3.36 -15.09
N GLY A 109 -4.10 2.52 -14.10
CA GLY A 109 -3.13 2.88 -13.05
C GLY A 109 -1.77 3.21 -13.65
N ILE A 110 -1.26 2.38 -14.54
CA ILE A 110 0.01 2.65 -15.24
C ILE A 110 -0.06 3.93 -16.08
N ASP A 111 -1.18 4.20 -16.73
CA ASP A 111 -1.36 5.46 -17.49
C ASP A 111 -1.33 6.70 -16.56
N LEU A 112 -1.87 6.58 -15.34
CA LEU A 112 -1.78 7.62 -14.31
C LEU A 112 -0.35 7.76 -13.76
N VAL A 113 0.37 6.65 -13.51
CA VAL A 113 1.79 6.69 -13.10
C VAL A 113 2.61 7.47 -14.13
N ARG A 114 2.44 7.18 -15.41
CA ARG A 114 3.09 7.93 -16.50
C ARG A 114 2.71 9.40 -16.52
N SER A 115 1.41 9.67 -16.31
CA SER A 115 0.88 11.04 -16.38
C SER A 115 1.33 11.91 -15.20
N PHE A 116 1.25 11.39 -13.98
CA PHE A 116 1.52 12.15 -12.75
C PHE A 116 3.02 12.18 -12.44
N TYR A 117 3.69 11.03 -12.52
CA TYR A 117 5.07 10.84 -12.06
C TYR A 117 6.10 10.79 -13.20
N LYS A 118 5.67 10.85 -14.47
CA LYS A 118 6.55 10.81 -15.66
C LYS A 118 7.48 9.59 -15.69
N MET A 119 7.01 8.47 -15.16
CA MET A 119 7.75 7.19 -15.14
C MET A 119 7.30 6.32 -16.29
N ASP A 120 8.25 5.76 -17.05
CA ASP A 120 7.99 4.84 -18.17
C ASP A 120 8.64 3.47 -17.98
N ASP A 121 9.68 3.37 -17.14
CA ASP A 121 10.45 2.15 -16.94
C ASP A 121 10.03 1.39 -15.68
N GLY A 122 10.19 0.05 -15.72
CA GLY A 122 9.90 -0.81 -14.57
C GLY A 122 8.41 -0.88 -14.23
N LEU A 123 7.53 -0.73 -15.23
CA LEU A 123 6.08 -0.76 -15.08
C LEU A 123 5.49 -2.05 -15.64
N ARG A 124 4.60 -2.69 -14.90
CA ARG A 124 3.88 -3.89 -15.29
C ARG A 124 2.38 -3.71 -15.17
N VAL A 125 1.68 -3.96 -16.28
CA VAL A 125 0.21 -3.97 -16.30
C VAL A 125 -0.30 -5.32 -15.83
N VAL A 126 -1.31 -5.31 -14.96
CA VAL A 126 -2.09 -6.49 -14.56
C VAL A 126 -3.58 -6.23 -14.75
N LYS A 127 -4.35 -7.31 -14.82
CA LYS A 127 -5.81 -7.31 -14.96
C LYS A 127 -6.43 -8.43 -14.12
N THR A 128 -7.74 -8.43 -14.01
CA THR A 128 -8.49 -9.49 -13.35
C THR A 128 -8.11 -10.88 -13.85
N GLY A 129 -7.71 -11.73 -12.90
CA GLY A 129 -7.29 -13.11 -13.14
C GLY A 129 -5.79 -13.31 -13.38
N ASP A 130 -5.01 -12.23 -13.46
CA ASP A 130 -3.54 -12.35 -13.46
C ASP A 130 -3.04 -12.72 -12.07
N ARG A 131 -1.90 -13.42 -12.03
CA ARG A 131 -1.25 -13.91 -10.81
C ARG A 131 0.22 -13.54 -10.80
N LEU A 132 0.71 -13.13 -9.63
CA LEU A 132 2.12 -12.90 -9.32
C LEU A 132 2.59 -13.95 -8.30
N ASP A 133 3.51 -14.81 -8.69
CA ASP A 133 4.15 -15.77 -7.81
C ASP A 133 5.32 -15.09 -7.08
N LEU A 134 5.33 -15.18 -5.75
CA LEU A 134 6.39 -14.65 -4.89
C LEU A 134 7.33 -15.75 -4.36
N GLY A 135 7.13 -17.00 -4.77
CA GLY A 135 7.88 -18.15 -4.28
C GLY A 135 7.27 -18.75 -3.00
N GLU A 136 7.81 -19.90 -2.56
CA GLU A 136 7.39 -20.63 -1.36
C GLU A 136 5.87 -20.85 -1.23
N GLY A 137 5.15 -20.95 -2.35
CA GLY A 137 3.70 -21.14 -2.40
C GLY A 137 2.88 -19.87 -2.18
N VAL A 138 3.52 -18.72 -2.02
CA VAL A 138 2.85 -17.42 -1.88
C VAL A 138 2.59 -16.82 -3.25
N ALA A 139 1.35 -16.48 -3.54
CA ALA A 139 0.98 -15.80 -4.78
C ALA A 139 -0.10 -14.75 -4.54
N LEU A 140 -0.08 -13.71 -5.36
CA LEU A 140 -1.03 -12.62 -5.35
C LEU A 140 -1.86 -12.65 -6.63
N ASP A 141 -3.18 -12.64 -6.46
CA ASP A 141 -4.16 -12.56 -7.54
C ASP A 141 -4.74 -11.15 -7.63
N PHE A 142 -4.94 -10.63 -8.83
CA PHE A 142 -5.41 -9.28 -9.07
C PHE A 142 -6.84 -9.25 -9.58
N PHE A 143 -7.62 -8.29 -9.08
CA PHE A 143 -9.01 -8.08 -9.49
C PHE A 143 -9.25 -6.58 -9.67
N GLU A 144 -9.56 -6.17 -10.90
CA GLU A 144 -9.94 -4.80 -11.20
C GLU A 144 -11.30 -4.49 -10.56
N THR A 145 -11.37 -3.38 -9.84
CA THR A 145 -12.59 -2.87 -9.18
C THR A 145 -12.86 -1.42 -9.60
N PRO A 146 -13.08 -1.17 -10.90
CA PRO A 146 -13.14 0.18 -11.43
C PRO A 146 -14.27 0.99 -10.76
N ASN A 147 -13.94 2.25 -10.41
CA ASN A 147 -14.80 3.20 -9.69
C ASN A 147 -15.11 2.80 -8.22
N VAL A 148 -14.26 2.01 -7.63
CA VAL A 148 -14.29 1.73 -6.19
C VAL A 148 -12.95 2.19 -5.57
N HIS A 149 -12.70 3.55 -5.37
CA HIS A 149 -13.63 4.63 -5.80
C HIS A 149 -13.13 5.35 -7.08
N TRP A 150 -11.90 5.15 -7.53
CA TRP A 150 -11.36 5.71 -8.79
C TRP A 150 -11.40 4.69 -9.93
N PRO A 151 -11.31 5.16 -11.20
CA PRO A 151 -11.49 4.29 -12.36
C PRO A 151 -10.37 3.26 -12.59
N GLU A 152 -9.21 3.43 -11.97
CA GLU A 152 -8.06 2.53 -12.09
C GLU A 152 -7.95 1.51 -10.96
N THR A 153 -8.78 1.63 -9.93
CA THR A 153 -8.68 0.84 -8.69
C THR A 153 -8.75 -0.67 -8.95
N MET A 154 -7.93 -1.39 -8.21
CA MET A 154 -7.98 -2.85 -8.10
C MET A 154 -7.86 -3.29 -6.65
N VAL A 155 -8.14 -4.55 -6.39
CA VAL A 155 -7.82 -5.22 -5.13
C VAL A 155 -6.88 -6.38 -5.39
N THR A 156 -6.04 -6.70 -4.40
CA THR A 156 -5.09 -7.79 -4.47
C THR A 156 -5.46 -8.86 -3.44
N TRP A 157 -5.43 -10.13 -3.83
CA TRP A 157 -5.78 -11.25 -2.98
C TRP A 157 -4.58 -12.18 -2.76
N ALA A 158 -4.22 -12.42 -1.50
CA ALA A 158 -3.27 -13.44 -1.11
C ALA A 158 -4.01 -14.69 -0.60
N ALA A 159 -4.11 -15.72 -1.45
CA ALA A 159 -4.87 -16.92 -1.14
C ALA A 159 -4.24 -17.73 0.00
N ASP A 160 -2.91 -17.72 0.13
CA ASP A 160 -2.16 -18.42 1.16
C ASP A 160 -2.52 -17.95 2.59
N GLY A 161 -2.82 -16.69 2.76
CA GLY A 161 -3.24 -16.13 4.06
C GLY A 161 -4.73 -15.86 4.17
N GLY A 162 -5.50 -16.00 3.09
CA GLY A 162 -6.91 -15.58 3.04
C GLY A 162 -7.06 -14.06 3.20
N VAL A 163 -6.08 -13.26 2.72
CA VAL A 163 -6.00 -11.82 2.94
C VAL A 163 -6.37 -11.06 1.68
N LEU A 164 -7.34 -10.16 1.78
CA LEU A 164 -7.72 -9.21 0.74
C LEU A 164 -7.14 -7.83 1.07
N PHE A 165 -6.30 -7.33 0.19
CA PHE A 165 -5.82 -5.95 0.23
C PHE A 165 -6.80 -5.10 -0.58
N SER A 166 -7.71 -4.47 0.13
CA SER A 166 -8.92 -3.86 -0.47
C SER A 166 -8.78 -2.38 -0.76
N CYS A 167 -7.62 -1.78 -0.47
CA CYS A 167 -7.44 -0.34 -0.61
C CYS A 167 -8.54 0.39 0.21
N ASP A 168 -9.20 1.39 -0.34
CA ASP A 168 -10.22 2.20 0.33
C ASP A 168 -11.61 1.57 0.39
N ALA A 169 -11.80 0.39 -0.23
CA ALA A 169 -13.13 -0.20 -0.43
C ALA A 169 -13.94 -0.39 0.87
N PHE A 170 -13.30 -0.52 2.00
CA PHE A 170 -13.95 -0.67 3.31
C PHE A 170 -13.39 0.32 4.35
N GLY A 171 -12.68 1.34 3.86
CA GLY A 171 -11.99 2.31 4.70
C GLY A 171 -12.92 3.35 5.33
N SER A 172 -12.42 3.98 6.36
CA SER A 172 -13.00 5.18 6.95
C SER A 172 -11.89 6.05 7.58
N PHE A 173 -12.16 7.35 7.76
CA PHE A 173 -11.22 8.23 8.45
C PHE A 173 -11.11 7.89 9.93
N GLY A 174 -9.89 8.00 10.45
CA GLY A 174 -9.55 7.83 11.85
C GLY A 174 -8.11 7.32 12.01
N ALA A 175 -7.38 7.88 12.95
CA ALA A 175 -6.05 7.40 13.30
C ALA A 175 -6.17 6.22 14.28
N LEU A 176 -5.69 5.04 13.87
CA LEU A 176 -5.86 3.77 14.59
C LEU A 176 -5.01 3.68 15.86
N GLY A 177 -3.87 4.38 15.90
CA GLY A 177 -2.89 4.22 16.97
C GLY A 177 -2.22 2.85 16.89
N ASP A 178 -2.18 2.15 18.03
CA ASP A 178 -1.61 0.80 18.09
C ASP A 178 -2.64 -0.32 17.81
N ARG A 179 -3.88 0.02 17.45
CA ARG A 179 -4.98 -0.91 17.22
C ARG A 179 -5.27 -0.97 15.72
N VAL A 180 -5.11 -2.11 15.10
CA VAL A 180 -5.37 -2.32 13.65
C VAL A 180 -6.41 -3.39 13.37
N PHE A 181 -6.75 -4.23 14.37
CA PHE A 181 -7.76 -5.27 14.22
C PHE A 181 -9.07 -4.85 14.90
N ASP A 182 -10.19 -5.25 14.33
CA ASP A 182 -11.53 -4.87 14.78
C ASP A 182 -11.85 -5.36 16.20
N ASP A 183 -11.31 -6.50 16.62
CA ASP A 183 -11.45 -7.04 17.97
C ASP A 183 -10.65 -6.26 19.04
N GLU A 184 -9.76 -5.38 18.64
CA GLU A 184 -9.02 -4.46 19.52
C GLU A 184 -9.82 -3.20 19.88
N PHE A 185 -10.94 -2.94 19.18
CA PHE A 185 -11.83 -1.81 19.43
C PHE A 185 -13.00 -2.24 20.31
N THR A 186 -13.13 -1.63 21.47
CA THR A 186 -14.34 -1.82 22.31
C THR A 186 -15.44 -0.89 21.80
N PRO A 187 -16.67 -1.41 21.57
CA PRO A 187 -17.81 -0.53 21.30
C PRO A 187 -18.01 0.45 22.49
N GLU A 188 -18.06 1.75 22.22
CA GLU A 188 -18.48 2.74 23.19
C GLU A 188 -19.99 2.81 23.30
#